data_18d7af947ed70b6fa9f949b7d77cbe49
#
_entry.id   18d7af947ed70b6fa9f949b7d77cbe49
#
_cell.length_a   1.000
_cell.length_b   1.000
_cell.length_c   1.000
_cell.angle_alpha   90.00
_cell.angle_beta   90.00
_cell.angle_gamma   90.00
#
_symmetry.space_group_name_H-M   'P 1'
#
loop_
_entity.id
_entity.type
_entity.pdbx_description
1 polymer ?
#
loop_
_entity_poly.entity_id
_entity_poly.type
_entity_poly.pdbx_seq_one_letter_code
_entity_poly.pdbx_strand_id
1 'polypeptide(L)'
;AEPFNIPSGSMKPNLLVGDFIFVSKWSYGYSKHSLPFSLDLIPDSLGFFPKKILSKIPKRGDVAVFKTPQDNRTDYIKRVIGLPGDKIKIINGEIIINDNKIYKKQIDDFIDINRAGEYKNIRRYKEYFFDNEVNILDIMDNGVVDNTQLYIVPQNHFFVMGDNRDNSQDSRFINIVGYVPIENLVGKAQFIFFSLENSRFLQFWKWPKSIRYNRLMKQIK
;
A
#
# COMPACT_ATOMS: atom_id res chain seq x y z
N ALA A 1 11.15 -11.34 -8.45
CA ALA A 1 9.82 -10.72 -8.37
C ALA A 1 8.79 -11.81 -8.14
N GLU A 2 7.80 -11.55 -7.31
CA GLU A 2 6.69 -12.48 -7.06
C GLU A 2 5.35 -11.84 -7.47
N PRO A 3 4.41 -12.61 -8.00
CA PRO A 3 3.07 -12.14 -8.31
C PRO A 3 2.23 -12.05 -7.04
N PHE A 4 1.52 -10.93 -6.88
CA PHE A 4 0.52 -10.72 -5.82
C PHE A 4 -0.80 -10.32 -6.44
N ASN A 5 -1.91 -10.81 -5.87
CA ASN A 5 -3.25 -10.40 -6.23
C ASN A 5 -3.73 -9.30 -5.29
N ILE A 6 -4.46 -8.31 -5.80
CA ILE A 6 -5.07 -7.23 -5.02
C ILE A 6 -6.51 -7.61 -4.64
N PRO A 7 -6.76 -8.01 -3.37
CA PRO A 7 -8.07 -8.47 -2.95
C PRO A 7 -8.99 -7.35 -2.45
N SER A 8 -8.43 -6.19 -2.08
CA SER A 8 -9.16 -5.09 -1.44
C SER A 8 -9.05 -3.77 -2.18
N GLY A 9 -10.00 -2.86 -1.91
CA GLY A 9 -10.05 -1.53 -2.53
C GLY A 9 -9.26 -0.44 -1.81
N SER A 10 -8.43 -0.78 -0.82
CA SER A 10 -7.74 0.23 0.01
C SER A 10 -6.69 1.06 -0.74
N MET A 11 -6.26 0.63 -1.91
CA MET A 11 -5.30 1.33 -2.78
C MET A 11 -5.95 1.90 -4.06
N LYS A 12 -7.30 1.95 -4.15
CA LYS A 12 -7.99 2.69 -5.21
C LYS A 12 -7.62 4.18 -5.13
N PRO A 13 -7.49 4.85 -6.26
CA PRO A 13 -7.75 4.44 -7.64
C PRO A 13 -6.52 3.80 -8.32
N ASN A 14 -5.37 3.77 -7.65
CA ASN A 14 -4.11 3.35 -8.27
C ASN A 14 -4.03 1.84 -8.47
N LEU A 15 -4.50 1.05 -7.50
CA LEU A 15 -4.67 -0.40 -7.61
C LEU A 15 -6.14 -0.77 -7.41
N LEU A 16 -6.66 -1.59 -8.30
CA LEU A 16 -8.05 -2.06 -8.28
C LEU A 16 -8.11 -3.51 -7.81
N VAL A 17 -9.25 -3.88 -7.24
CA VAL A 17 -9.53 -5.29 -6.95
C VAL A 17 -9.46 -6.11 -8.24
N GLY A 18 -8.70 -7.21 -8.20
CA GLY A 18 -8.43 -8.05 -9.37
C GLY A 18 -7.23 -7.64 -10.20
N ASP A 19 -6.45 -6.62 -9.77
CA ASP A 19 -5.11 -6.39 -10.29
C ASP A 19 -4.15 -7.47 -9.78
N PHE A 20 -3.26 -7.91 -10.66
CA PHE A 20 -2.12 -8.76 -10.33
C PHE A 20 -0.85 -7.96 -10.55
N ILE A 21 -0.04 -7.84 -9.53
CA ILE A 21 1.15 -6.99 -9.50
C ILE A 21 2.41 -7.81 -9.33
N PHE A 22 3.51 -7.33 -9.91
CA PHE A 22 4.83 -7.82 -9.58
C PHE A 22 5.44 -7.03 -8.43
N VAL A 23 5.93 -7.77 -7.43
CA VAL A 23 6.61 -7.22 -6.27
C VAL A 23 8.09 -7.59 -6.32
N SER A 24 8.95 -6.57 -6.30
CA SER A 24 10.39 -6.77 -6.24
C SER A 24 10.84 -6.89 -4.79
N LYS A 25 11.18 -8.09 -4.38
CA LYS A 25 11.77 -8.37 -3.06
C LYS A 25 13.18 -7.79 -2.89
N TRP A 26 13.90 -7.62 -4.00
CA TRP A 26 15.29 -7.11 -4.02
C TRP A 26 15.39 -5.59 -3.81
N SER A 27 14.30 -4.86 -3.99
CA SER A 27 14.29 -3.39 -3.91
C SER A 27 14.73 -2.87 -2.55
N TYR A 28 14.49 -3.67 -1.49
CA TYR A 28 14.78 -3.29 -0.10
C TYR A 28 15.84 -4.17 0.57
N GLY A 29 16.54 -5.03 -0.19
CA GLY A 29 17.50 -5.99 0.35
C GLY A 29 16.85 -7.31 0.76
N TYR A 30 17.59 -8.14 1.48
CA TYR A 30 17.10 -9.43 1.95
C TYR A 30 16.54 -9.30 3.37
N SER A 31 15.23 -9.49 3.53
CA SER A 31 14.62 -9.82 4.81
C SER A 31 14.30 -11.32 4.85
N LYS A 32 14.01 -11.88 6.02
CA LYS A 32 13.56 -13.28 6.13
C LYS A 32 12.31 -13.56 5.29
N HIS A 33 11.46 -12.55 5.05
CA HIS A 33 10.24 -12.62 4.23
C HIS A 33 10.49 -12.41 2.72
N SER A 34 11.69 -12.01 2.32
CA SER A 34 12.03 -11.79 0.91
C SER A 34 12.71 -12.99 0.24
N LEU A 35 13.05 -14.04 0.99
CA LEU A 35 13.62 -15.26 0.43
C LEU A 35 12.56 -16.09 -0.31
N PRO A 36 12.91 -16.70 -1.48
CA PRO A 36 12.02 -17.63 -2.15
C PRO A 36 11.77 -18.84 -1.24
N PHE A 37 10.54 -19.33 -1.22
CA PHE A 37 10.06 -20.40 -0.32
C PHE A 37 10.10 -20.00 1.14
N SER A 38 9.38 -18.90 1.50
CA SER A 38 9.21 -18.42 2.89
C SER A 38 9.78 -19.41 3.91
N LEU A 39 11.06 -19.26 4.30
CA LEU A 39 11.68 -20.14 5.28
C LEU A 39 11.12 -19.86 6.70
N ASP A 40 9.84 -19.50 6.76
CA ASP A 40 9.06 -19.35 8.00
C ASP A 40 9.00 -20.65 8.84
N LEU A 41 9.47 -21.76 8.25
CA LEU A 41 9.59 -23.06 8.92
C LEU A 41 10.89 -23.23 9.74
N ILE A 42 11.85 -22.30 9.62
CA ILE A 42 13.09 -22.37 10.42
C ILE A 42 12.90 -21.54 11.69
N PRO A 43 12.91 -22.15 12.86
CA PRO A 43 12.79 -21.42 14.12
C PRO A 43 13.92 -20.38 14.26
N ASP A 44 13.61 -19.19 14.72
CA ASP A 44 14.58 -18.10 15.00
C ASP A 44 15.72 -18.53 15.97
N SER A 45 15.54 -19.64 16.65
CA SER A 45 16.50 -20.22 17.62
C SER A 45 17.77 -20.79 16.99
N LEU A 46 17.81 -21.03 15.71
CA LEU A 46 18.98 -21.67 15.04
C LEU A 46 20.06 -20.67 14.60
N GLY A 47 19.85 -19.35 14.74
CA GLY A 47 20.91 -18.34 14.56
C GLY A 47 21.58 -18.30 13.16
N PHE A 48 21.05 -19.02 12.17
CA PHE A 48 21.68 -19.19 10.85
C PHE A 48 21.54 -17.96 9.94
N PHE A 49 20.64 -17.01 10.28
CA PHE A 49 20.47 -15.81 9.47
C PHE A 49 20.86 -14.58 10.28
N PRO A 50 21.83 -13.77 9.81
CA PRO A 50 22.08 -12.49 10.40
C PRO A 50 20.80 -11.64 10.29
N LYS A 51 20.35 -11.06 11.40
CA LYS A 51 19.12 -10.27 11.54
C LYS A 51 18.95 -9.12 10.51
N LYS A 52 19.99 -8.82 9.75
CA LYS A 52 20.02 -7.76 8.71
C LYS A 52 21.12 -8.03 7.68
N ILE A 53 20.76 -8.50 6.50
CA ILE A 53 21.62 -8.31 5.33
C ILE A 53 20.98 -7.19 4.50
N LEU A 54 21.57 -5.97 4.57
CA LEU A 54 21.30 -4.82 3.69
C LEU A 54 19.81 -4.52 3.43
N SER A 55 19.02 -4.24 4.46
CA SER A 55 17.69 -3.69 4.26
C SER A 55 17.81 -2.21 3.87
N LYS A 56 17.56 -1.88 2.61
CA LYS A 56 17.36 -0.48 2.20
C LYS A 56 16.04 0.01 2.79
N ILE A 57 16.06 1.18 3.39
CA ILE A 57 14.86 1.87 3.85
C ILE A 57 13.97 2.16 2.63
N PRO A 58 12.66 1.90 2.70
CA PRO A 58 11.75 2.27 1.63
C PRO A 58 11.77 3.79 1.43
N LYS A 59 11.46 4.25 0.23
CA LYS A 59 11.33 5.67 -0.06
C LYS A 59 9.91 6.13 0.19
N ARG A 60 9.73 7.40 0.57
CA ARG A 60 8.40 7.99 0.60
C ARG A 60 7.74 7.90 -0.77
N GLY A 61 6.44 7.60 -0.79
CA GLY A 61 5.69 7.37 -2.01
C GLY A 61 5.77 5.94 -2.56
N ASP A 62 6.72 5.11 -2.13
CA ASP A 62 6.76 3.70 -2.56
C ASP A 62 5.48 2.98 -2.15
N VAL A 63 4.94 2.16 -3.05
CA VAL A 63 3.89 1.20 -2.70
C VAL A 63 4.55 -0.08 -2.24
N ALA A 64 4.45 -0.34 -0.94
CA ALA A 64 5.11 -1.43 -0.26
C ALA A 64 4.15 -2.58 0.08
N VAL A 65 4.62 -3.81 -0.11
CA VAL A 65 4.00 -5.02 0.43
C VAL A 65 4.76 -5.42 1.69
N PHE A 66 4.03 -5.67 2.76
CA PHE A 66 4.60 -6.02 4.06
C PHE A 66 3.69 -6.97 4.84
N LYS A 67 4.25 -7.70 5.79
CA LYS A 67 3.50 -8.49 6.77
C LYS A 67 2.96 -7.58 7.85
N THR A 68 1.68 -7.72 8.21
CA THR A 68 1.11 -6.88 9.27
C THR A 68 1.84 -7.12 10.60
N PRO A 69 2.11 -6.07 11.40
CA PRO A 69 2.76 -6.25 12.69
C PRO A 69 1.93 -7.07 13.68
N GLN A 70 0.63 -7.14 13.47
CA GLN A 70 -0.31 -7.81 14.38
C GLN A 70 -0.14 -9.33 14.40
N ASP A 71 0.10 -9.95 13.24
CA ASP A 71 0.18 -11.41 13.12
C ASP A 71 1.45 -11.90 12.41
N ASN A 72 2.21 -11.01 11.80
CA ASN A 72 3.41 -11.29 10.98
C ASN A 72 3.17 -12.31 9.85
N ARG A 73 1.93 -12.47 9.41
CA ARG A 73 1.51 -13.46 8.41
C ARG A 73 0.75 -12.83 7.25
N THR A 74 -0.20 -11.95 7.56
CA THR A 74 -1.09 -11.35 6.55
C THR A 74 -0.35 -10.29 5.74
N ASP A 75 -0.40 -10.42 4.41
CA ASP A 75 0.19 -9.43 3.51
C ASP A 75 -0.73 -8.22 3.34
N TYR A 76 -0.17 -7.05 3.60
CA TYR A 76 -0.80 -5.76 3.31
C TYR A 76 -0.03 -5.03 2.22
N ILE A 77 -0.76 -4.24 1.44
CA ILE A 77 -0.19 -3.32 0.46
C ILE A 77 -0.65 -1.91 0.77
N LYS A 78 0.29 -1.00 0.99
CA LYS A 78 0.04 0.40 1.31
C LYS A 78 1.16 1.29 0.76
N ARG A 79 0.90 2.60 0.74
CA ARG A 79 1.89 3.60 0.38
C ARG A 79 2.69 4.05 1.59
N VAL A 80 4.01 4.12 1.42
CA VAL A 80 4.93 4.63 2.44
C VAL A 80 4.80 6.16 2.53
N ILE A 81 4.40 6.64 3.69
CA ILE A 81 4.20 8.05 3.98
C ILE A 81 5.33 8.60 4.84
N GLY A 82 5.68 7.89 5.91
CA GLY A 82 6.69 8.31 6.87
C GLY A 82 7.83 7.34 7.01
N LEU A 83 9.00 7.90 7.26
CA LEU A 83 10.28 7.20 7.47
C LEU A 83 10.70 7.32 8.95
N PRO A 84 11.68 6.53 9.42
CA PRO A 84 12.14 6.61 10.81
C PRO A 84 12.49 8.04 11.23
N GLY A 85 11.93 8.48 12.34
CA GLY A 85 12.12 9.82 12.90
C GLY A 85 11.13 10.88 12.41
N ASP A 86 10.30 10.59 11.41
CA ASP A 86 9.30 11.56 10.93
C ASP A 86 8.20 11.81 11.95
N LYS A 87 7.78 13.07 11.98
CA LYS A 87 6.59 13.56 12.68
C LYS A 87 5.45 13.70 11.71
N ILE A 88 4.37 12.94 11.90
CA ILE A 88 3.22 12.91 11.00
C ILE A 88 1.97 13.31 11.76
N LYS A 89 1.20 14.21 11.20
CA LYS A 89 -0.11 14.61 11.71
C LYS A 89 -1.07 14.77 10.55
N ILE A 90 -2.32 14.42 10.76
CA ILE A 90 -3.38 14.65 9.78
C ILE A 90 -4.34 15.66 10.38
N ILE A 91 -4.66 16.71 9.61
CA ILE A 91 -5.58 17.76 9.99
C ILE A 91 -6.54 17.96 8.81
N ASN A 92 -7.84 17.78 9.04
CA ASN A 92 -8.88 17.87 8.00
C ASN A 92 -8.55 17.03 6.75
N GLY A 93 -8.04 15.81 6.95
CA GLY A 93 -7.67 14.90 5.88
C GLY A 93 -6.40 15.29 5.11
N GLU A 94 -5.68 16.35 5.55
CA GLU A 94 -4.41 16.78 4.95
C GLU A 94 -3.22 16.27 5.76
N ILE A 95 -2.24 15.72 5.08
CA ILE A 95 -1.05 15.16 5.72
C ILE A 95 -0.03 16.28 5.97
N ILE A 96 0.51 16.31 7.18
CA ILE A 96 1.62 17.18 7.56
C ILE A 96 2.78 16.28 7.99
N ILE A 97 3.94 16.44 7.35
CA ILE A 97 5.17 15.68 7.65
C ILE A 97 6.28 16.65 8.00
N ASN A 98 6.82 16.56 9.21
CA ASN A 98 7.90 17.44 9.69
C ASN A 98 7.56 18.90 9.46
N ASP A 99 6.36 19.31 9.89
CA ASP A 99 5.78 20.66 9.73
C ASP A 99 5.51 21.10 8.28
N ASN A 100 5.79 20.27 7.28
CA ASN A 100 5.48 20.52 5.88
C ASN A 100 4.14 19.90 5.49
N LYS A 101 3.21 20.74 5.06
CA LYS A 101 1.89 20.32 4.58
C LYS A 101 2.02 19.72 3.17
N ILE A 102 1.46 18.55 2.97
CA ILE A 102 1.36 17.91 1.66
C ILE A 102 0.14 18.50 0.94
N TYR A 103 0.39 19.20 -0.17
CA TYR A 103 -0.66 19.83 -0.95
C TYR A 103 -1.47 18.78 -1.72
N LYS A 104 -2.81 18.92 -1.69
CA LYS A 104 -3.72 18.11 -2.53
C LYS A 104 -4.65 19.02 -3.33
N LYS A 105 -4.96 18.65 -4.57
CA LYS A 105 -5.88 19.34 -5.47
C LYS A 105 -6.98 18.39 -5.92
N GLN A 106 -8.22 18.79 -5.79
CA GLN A 106 -9.34 18.02 -6.31
C GLN A 106 -9.29 17.98 -7.85
N ILE A 107 -9.55 16.82 -8.39
CA ILE A 107 -9.65 16.54 -9.83
C ILE A 107 -10.97 15.83 -10.10
N ASP A 108 -11.20 15.40 -11.36
CA ASP A 108 -12.41 14.66 -11.72
C ASP A 108 -12.65 13.46 -10.80
N ASP A 109 -13.89 13.24 -10.42
CA ASP A 109 -14.30 12.16 -9.54
C ASP A 109 -13.89 10.79 -10.10
N PHE A 110 -13.63 9.87 -9.19
CA PHE A 110 -13.43 8.47 -9.52
C PHE A 110 -14.79 7.76 -9.55
N ILE A 111 -15.10 7.15 -10.69
CA ILE A 111 -16.31 6.34 -10.83
C ILE A 111 -15.99 4.91 -10.37
N ASP A 112 -16.49 4.55 -9.20
CA ASP A 112 -16.39 3.18 -8.69
C ASP A 112 -17.64 2.38 -9.08
N ILE A 113 -17.43 1.17 -9.59
CA ILE A 113 -18.50 0.27 -9.96
C ILE A 113 -18.47 -0.90 -8.99
N ASN A 114 -19.55 -1.09 -8.23
CA ASN A 114 -19.64 -2.23 -7.33
C ASN A 114 -19.96 -3.53 -8.11
N ARG A 115 -19.98 -4.66 -7.39
CA ARG A 115 -20.29 -5.97 -8.00
C ARG A 115 -21.72 -6.08 -8.55
N ALA A 116 -22.62 -5.24 -8.08
CA ALA A 116 -24.01 -5.16 -8.56
C ALA A 116 -24.16 -4.29 -9.81
N GLY A 117 -23.07 -3.66 -10.28
CA GLY A 117 -23.08 -2.75 -11.42
C GLY A 117 -23.54 -1.33 -11.08
N GLU A 118 -23.66 -0.98 -9.81
CA GLU A 118 -24.03 0.36 -9.37
C GLU A 118 -22.80 1.28 -9.38
N TYR A 119 -23.00 2.48 -9.91
CA TYR A 119 -21.98 3.52 -10.03
C TYR A 119 -21.98 4.39 -8.78
N LYS A 120 -20.80 4.63 -8.22
CA LYS A 120 -20.59 5.58 -7.15
C LYS A 120 -19.49 6.56 -7.54
N ASN A 121 -19.82 7.85 -7.54
CA ASN A 121 -18.84 8.91 -7.70
C ASN A 121 -18.13 9.15 -6.36
N ILE A 122 -16.81 9.09 -6.38
CA ILE A 122 -15.95 9.28 -5.21
C ILE A 122 -15.01 10.44 -5.50
N ARG A 123 -14.95 11.40 -4.60
CA ARG A 123 -14.03 12.54 -4.72
C ARG A 123 -12.60 12.04 -4.85
N ARG A 124 -11.93 12.50 -5.89
CA ARG A 124 -10.55 12.16 -6.18
C ARG A 124 -9.69 13.41 -6.12
N TYR A 125 -8.54 13.25 -5.49
CA TYR A 125 -7.55 14.30 -5.37
C TYR A 125 -6.24 13.83 -5.97
N LYS A 126 -5.48 14.78 -6.51
CA LYS A 126 -4.06 14.62 -6.80
C LYS A 126 -3.29 15.19 -5.63
N GLU A 127 -2.52 14.35 -4.96
CA GLU A 127 -1.66 14.71 -3.84
C GLU A 127 -0.23 14.83 -4.34
N TYR A 128 0.41 15.94 -4.03
CA TYR A 128 1.77 16.27 -4.45
C TYR A 128 2.73 15.84 -3.35
N PHE A 129 3.12 14.57 -3.43
CA PHE A 129 3.89 13.90 -2.40
C PHE A 129 5.38 13.95 -2.73
N PHE A 130 6.08 15.01 -2.28
CA PHE A 130 7.48 15.32 -2.61
C PHE A 130 7.69 15.35 -4.13
N ASP A 131 8.50 14.45 -4.68
CA ASP A 131 8.82 14.37 -6.11
C ASP A 131 7.78 13.60 -6.93
N ASN A 132 6.68 13.15 -6.30
CA ASN A 132 5.68 12.30 -6.93
C ASN A 132 4.28 12.90 -6.85
N GLU A 133 3.48 12.67 -7.89
CA GLU A 133 2.05 12.93 -7.88
C GLU A 133 1.31 11.62 -7.68
N VAL A 134 0.39 11.60 -6.71
CA VAL A 134 -0.38 10.42 -6.35
C VAL A 134 -1.87 10.75 -6.39
N ASN A 135 -2.66 9.93 -7.05
CA ASN A 135 -4.11 10.04 -6.97
C ASN A 135 -4.61 9.35 -5.70
N ILE A 136 -5.45 10.03 -4.95
CA ILE A 136 -6.07 9.49 -3.74
C ILE A 136 -7.59 9.65 -3.81
N LEU A 137 -8.29 8.81 -3.06
CA LEU A 137 -9.73 8.94 -2.84
C LEU A 137 -9.99 9.38 -1.40
N ASP A 138 -10.88 10.36 -1.28
CA ASP A 138 -11.33 10.95 -0.02
C ASP A 138 -12.85 11.04 -0.07
N ILE A 139 -13.54 10.14 0.64
CA ILE A 139 -14.96 9.84 0.44
C ILE A 139 -15.83 10.82 1.22
N MET A 140 -15.39 11.17 2.44
CA MET A 140 -16.16 12.00 3.36
C MET A 140 -15.28 13.04 4.06
N ASP A 141 -15.87 14.16 4.42
CA ASP A 141 -15.24 15.14 5.29
C ASP A 141 -15.41 14.69 6.75
N ASN A 142 -14.44 14.96 7.59
CA ASN A 142 -14.43 14.61 9.00
C ASN A 142 -14.52 13.09 9.25
N GLY A 143 -13.85 12.29 8.41
CA GLY A 143 -13.65 10.86 8.65
C GLY A 143 -12.93 10.60 9.98
N VAL A 144 -13.02 9.38 10.47
CA VAL A 144 -12.50 8.96 11.79
C VAL A 144 -11.01 9.30 11.97
N VAL A 145 -10.24 9.33 10.88
CA VAL A 145 -8.79 9.56 10.86
C VAL A 145 -8.36 10.82 10.11
N ASP A 146 -9.31 11.75 9.89
CA ASP A 146 -9.01 13.05 9.25
C ASP A 146 -8.37 14.03 10.22
N ASN A 147 -8.54 13.84 11.51
CA ASN A 147 -7.90 14.62 12.55
C ASN A 147 -7.25 13.67 13.55
N THR A 148 -5.92 13.63 13.58
CA THR A 148 -5.17 12.66 14.37
C THR A 148 -4.29 13.32 15.42
N GLN A 149 -3.86 12.53 16.40
CA GLN A 149 -2.72 12.88 17.22
C GLN A 149 -1.44 12.96 16.38
N LEU A 150 -0.37 13.48 16.97
CA LEU A 150 0.96 13.46 16.37
C LEU A 150 1.53 12.04 16.43
N TYR A 151 1.90 11.50 15.28
CA TYR A 151 2.66 10.26 15.17
C TYR A 151 4.14 10.57 15.03
N ILE A 152 4.98 9.91 15.80
CA ILE A 152 6.44 9.96 15.67
C ILE A 152 6.91 8.57 15.27
N VAL A 153 7.42 8.44 14.06
CA VAL A 153 7.83 7.13 13.51
C VAL A 153 9.07 6.63 14.23
N PRO A 154 9.01 5.48 14.93
CA PRO A 154 10.16 4.95 15.66
C PRO A 154 11.30 4.56 14.72
N GLN A 155 12.51 4.43 15.27
CA GLN A 155 13.64 3.89 14.51
C GLN A 155 13.32 2.46 14.02
N ASN A 156 13.79 2.12 12.81
CA ASN A 156 13.53 0.84 12.14
C ASN A 156 12.04 0.56 11.83
N HIS A 157 11.19 1.58 11.80
CA HIS A 157 9.80 1.48 11.41
C HIS A 157 9.50 2.47 10.27
N PHE A 158 8.41 2.24 9.59
CA PHE A 158 7.83 3.18 8.62
C PHE A 158 6.33 3.31 8.85
N PHE A 159 5.77 4.40 8.33
CA PHE A 159 4.35 4.74 8.45
C PHE A 159 3.71 4.65 7.07
N VAL A 160 2.58 3.98 6.97
CA VAL A 160 1.90 3.73 5.70
C VAL A 160 0.46 4.20 5.71
N MET A 161 -0.04 4.59 4.53
CA MET A 161 -1.46 4.88 4.32
C MET A 161 -1.96 4.24 3.03
N GLY A 162 -3.25 3.94 2.99
CA GLY A 162 -3.91 3.56 1.74
C GLY A 162 -4.21 4.78 0.87
N ASP A 163 -4.24 4.60 -0.44
CA ASP A 163 -4.62 5.66 -1.38
C ASP A 163 -6.14 5.94 -1.34
N ASN A 164 -6.94 4.97 -0.93
CA ASN A 164 -8.37 5.12 -0.61
C ASN A 164 -8.51 5.47 0.88
N ARG A 165 -8.31 6.74 1.20
CA ARG A 165 -8.08 7.28 2.55
C ARG A 165 -9.08 6.81 3.59
N ASP A 166 -10.38 6.95 3.34
CA ASP A 166 -11.43 6.56 4.29
C ASP A 166 -11.72 5.06 4.30
N ASN A 167 -11.29 4.35 3.27
CA ASN A 167 -11.50 2.92 3.13
C ASN A 167 -10.19 2.13 3.23
N SER A 168 -9.36 2.49 4.22
CA SER A 168 -8.07 1.84 4.45
C SER A 168 -7.80 1.64 5.93
N GLN A 169 -7.55 0.41 6.32
CA GLN A 169 -6.91 0.10 7.59
C GLN A 169 -5.39 0.19 7.39
N ASP A 170 -4.76 1.17 8.04
CA ASP A 170 -3.35 1.48 7.87
C ASP A 170 -2.73 2.05 9.16
N SER A 171 -1.56 2.66 9.07
CA SER A 171 -0.81 3.12 10.24
C SER A 171 -1.52 4.15 11.10
N ARG A 172 -2.54 4.82 10.59
CA ARG A 172 -3.38 5.74 11.36
C ARG A 172 -4.13 5.02 12.49
N PHE A 173 -4.38 3.74 12.32
CA PHE A 173 -4.99 2.86 13.34
C PHE A 173 -3.89 2.12 14.09
N ILE A 174 -3.38 2.74 15.16
CA ILE A 174 -2.22 2.25 15.93
C ILE A 174 -2.42 0.82 16.45
N ASN A 175 -3.63 0.46 16.85
CA ASN A 175 -3.95 -0.87 17.40
C ASN A 175 -4.21 -1.94 16.31
N ILE A 176 -4.27 -1.55 15.02
CA ILE A 176 -4.55 -2.46 13.92
C ILE A 176 -3.29 -2.68 13.08
N VAL A 177 -2.70 -1.62 12.54
CA VAL A 177 -1.47 -1.68 11.75
C VAL A 177 -0.34 -0.95 12.46
N GLY A 178 -0.57 0.30 12.88
CA GLY A 178 0.42 1.11 13.57
C GLY A 178 1.70 1.30 12.77
N TYR A 179 2.82 1.42 13.46
CA TYR A 179 4.13 1.52 12.84
C TYR A 179 4.59 0.15 12.36
N VAL A 180 5.02 0.08 11.10
CA VAL A 180 5.44 -1.17 10.47
C VAL A 180 6.95 -1.34 10.61
N PRO A 181 7.43 -2.43 11.24
CA PRO A 181 8.87 -2.71 11.31
C PRO A 181 9.47 -2.91 9.91
N ILE A 182 10.68 -2.42 9.68
CA ILE A 182 11.36 -2.59 8.38
C ILE A 182 11.58 -4.07 8.06
N GLU A 183 11.73 -4.92 9.07
CA GLU A 183 11.88 -6.37 8.90
C GLU A 183 10.62 -7.05 8.32
N ASN A 184 9.44 -6.44 8.50
CA ASN A 184 8.17 -6.95 7.95
C ASN A 184 8.02 -6.68 6.46
N LEU A 185 8.94 -5.90 5.87
CA LEU A 185 8.88 -5.51 4.47
C LEU A 185 9.14 -6.71 3.56
N VAL A 186 8.18 -7.02 2.68
CA VAL A 186 8.27 -8.09 1.69
C VAL A 186 8.89 -7.57 0.39
N GLY A 187 8.43 -6.40 -0.10
CA GLY A 187 8.98 -5.81 -1.31
C GLY A 187 8.22 -4.58 -1.80
N LYS A 188 8.71 -4.03 -2.91
CA LYS A 188 8.11 -2.88 -3.60
C LYS A 188 7.24 -3.36 -4.75
N ALA A 189 5.99 -2.89 -4.82
CA ALA A 189 5.13 -3.07 -5.97
C ALA A 189 5.66 -2.24 -7.15
N GLN A 190 5.85 -2.85 -8.31
CA GLN A 190 6.49 -2.18 -9.45
C GLN A 190 5.54 -1.93 -10.60
N PHE A 191 4.80 -2.94 -11.03
CA PHE A 191 3.86 -2.80 -12.13
C PHE A 191 2.73 -3.82 -12.05
N ILE A 192 1.61 -3.48 -12.69
CA ILE A 192 0.46 -4.36 -12.85
C ILE A 192 0.71 -5.19 -14.10
N PHE A 193 0.88 -6.50 -13.97
CA PHE A 193 1.10 -7.34 -15.15
C PHE A 193 -0.19 -7.92 -15.71
N PHE A 194 -1.24 -8.02 -14.88
CA PHE A 194 -2.53 -8.51 -15.29
C PHE A 194 -3.65 -7.87 -14.46
N SER A 195 -4.86 -7.74 -15.03
CA SER A 195 -5.99 -7.12 -14.35
C SER A 195 -7.29 -7.71 -14.83
N LEU A 196 -8.11 -8.23 -13.91
CA LEU A 196 -9.41 -8.84 -14.17
C LEU A 196 -10.52 -8.08 -13.46
N GLU A 197 -11.60 -7.84 -14.18
CA GLU A 197 -12.83 -7.31 -13.61
C GLU A 197 -13.85 -8.44 -13.43
N ASN A 198 -14.42 -8.52 -12.22
CA ASN A 198 -15.52 -9.44 -11.89
C ASN A 198 -15.27 -10.94 -12.22
N SER A 199 -14.04 -11.37 -12.38
CA SER A 199 -13.71 -12.77 -12.60
C SER A 199 -12.53 -13.22 -11.74
N ARG A 200 -12.49 -14.54 -11.45
CA ARG A 200 -11.36 -15.16 -10.78
C ARG A 200 -10.32 -15.61 -11.81
N PHE A 201 -9.05 -15.62 -11.41
CA PHE A 201 -7.94 -16.03 -12.29
C PHE A 201 -8.18 -17.38 -12.99
N LEU A 202 -8.77 -18.35 -12.31
CA LEU A 202 -9.07 -19.68 -12.88
C LEU A 202 -10.23 -19.72 -13.86
N GLN A 203 -10.98 -18.61 -14.04
CA GLN A 203 -12.11 -18.54 -14.98
C GLN A 203 -11.65 -18.01 -16.35
N PHE A 204 -10.65 -18.66 -16.97
CA PHE A 204 -10.03 -18.22 -18.23
C PHE A 204 -11.01 -18.03 -19.40
N TRP A 205 -12.15 -18.74 -19.40
CA TRP A 205 -13.20 -18.56 -20.43
C TRP A 205 -13.91 -17.20 -20.34
N LYS A 206 -13.82 -16.49 -19.21
CA LYS A 206 -14.37 -15.14 -19.04
C LYS A 206 -13.35 -14.03 -19.36
N TRP A 207 -12.08 -14.36 -19.50
CA TRP A 207 -10.98 -13.39 -19.66
C TRP A 207 -11.17 -12.42 -20.81
N PRO A 208 -11.60 -12.84 -22.04
CA PRO A 208 -11.71 -11.92 -23.15
C PRO A 208 -12.60 -10.70 -22.88
N LYS A 209 -13.59 -10.85 -21.97
CA LYS A 209 -14.52 -9.78 -21.58
C LYS A 209 -14.17 -9.13 -20.23
N SER A 210 -13.29 -9.74 -19.46
CA SER A 210 -12.96 -9.33 -18.08
C SER A 210 -11.59 -8.69 -17.95
N ILE A 211 -10.74 -8.77 -18.97
CA ILE A 211 -9.40 -8.16 -18.93
C ILE A 211 -9.52 -6.65 -19.08
N ARG A 212 -8.92 -5.92 -18.12
CA ARG A 212 -8.74 -4.46 -18.20
C ARG A 212 -7.45 -4.17 -18.94
N TYR A 213 -7.50 -4.15 -20.28
CA TYR A 213 -6.33 -4.00 -21.17
C TYR A 213 -5.52 -2.73 -20.88
N ASN A 214 -6.20 -1.63 -20.51
CA ASN A 214 -5.56 -0.34 -20.18
C ASN A 214 -4.73 -0.34 -18.89
N ARG A 215 -4.77 -1.44 -18.14
CA ARG A 215 -4.00 -1.60 -16.90
C ARG A 215 -2.81 -2.55 -17.06
N LEU A 216 -2.71 -3.24 -18.19
CA LEU A 216 -1.61 -4.17 -18.44
C LEU A 216 -0.28 -3.43 -18.53
N MET A 217 0.75 -3.96 -17.85
CA MET A 217 2.12 -3.41 -17.79
C MET A 217 2.19 -1.97 -17.24
N LYS A 218 1.12 -1.51 -16.55
CA LYS A 218 1.09 -0.18 -15.96
C LYS A 218 2.05 -0.12 -14.76
N GLN A 219 2.98 0.83 -14.80
CA GLN A 219 3.90 1.09 -13.70
C GLN A 219 3.14 1.64 -12.48
N ILE A 220 3.49 1.17 -11.30
CA ILE A 220 2.98 1.65 -10.02
C ILE A 220 3.93 2.76 -9.54
N LYS A 221 3.35 3.95 -9.37
CA LYS A 221 4.07 5.15 -8.91
C LYS A 221 3.71 5.44 -7.47
#